data_4e8e9df4c7f43b9b3d4aac3646797eb2
#
_entry.id   4e8e9df4c7f43b9b3d4aac3646797eb2
#
_cell.length_a   1.000
_cell.length_b   1.000
_cell.length_c   1.000
_cell.angle_alpha   90.00
_cell.angle_beta   90.00
_cell.angle_gamma   90.00
#
_symmetry.space_group_name_H-M   'P 1'
#
loop_
_entity.id
_entity.type
_entity.pdbx_description
1 polymer ?
#
loop_
_entity_poly.entity_id
_entity_poly.type
_entity_poly.pdbx_seq_one_letter_code
_entity_poly.pdbx_strand_id
1 'polypeptide(L)'
;MKRFLTTLIILLVVIVAGLTTLVMLVNPNDFRHYIVEQVEKKSGYQLEFNGDMRWHVWPTLSIITGPVSLTAPNASKPALSAENMRLDVELWPLISHRLSVEQIVIDGAVIRKTPESEPQAHSSDPIAPGGSTSQTPTIDKNNWLLDIEKVDISNSLVIWQTPKDEFNLRNINLSLKKNNNKQVAVKFSGNLNKNQQEFVFDTRADIDLSAINQKISGQLTQFDYSLSGVDLPENGISGQITTDFLYTKGQQPNANLTNLSIKANESLLTGNVSVKLGDIPQLAVELTSEKLDLDSLLGTVVTASASELETNNNRVGVKPVISGANTQRYDLSGLKSFTANVDLSVGNLIYRGMTVTDVVISAQNQTPRLTVSKLQGKAFGGEFSLPVTLNYSATPVTVSAKPDFKNIDSAPLLKAFNMPQKLSGIISLNGALSGVGYDDYAVKNQWQGPVSFELRNAKLHGLNIPQLIQQSVSRVTNKINAPVNTGNYTEVELFTVKGYLNKGNMSISSMNAKSSLVNINGQGHVNIPNETIDVNLGVNIFGGWAGDSRLVQQLQGMTIPLRIYGNWHSLQYQLDVEKLLRNELRTQAKQAIGNFLKKEENKGLNELLNAL
;
A
#
# COMPACT_ATOMS: atom_id res chain seq x y z
N MET A 1 -44.37 -55.15 29.21
CA MET A 1 -44.26 -54.52 27.90
C MET A 1 -45.61 -54.05 27.35
N LYS A 2 -46.68 -54.81 27.26
CA LYS A 2 -48.00 -54.36 26.71
C LYS A 2 -48.55 -53.08 27.41
N ARG A 3 -48.54 -53.08 28.78
CA ARG A 3 -49.02 -51.89 29.53
C ARG A 3 -48.21 -50.65 29.36
N PHE A 4 -46.87 -50.75 29.19
CA PHE A 4 -46.00 -49.62 28.89
C PHE A 4 -46.26 -49.07 27.49
N LEU A 5 -46.47 -49.96 26.52
CA LEU A 5 -46.77 -49.53 25.13
C LEU A 5 -48.13 -48.82 25.03
N THR A 6 -49.17 -49.36 25.80
CA THR A 6 -50.51 -48.72 25.86
C THR A 6 -50.46 -47.35 26.52
N THR A 7 -49.66 -47.17 27.60
CA THR A 7 -49.48 -45.87 28.27
C THR A 7 -48.77 -44.89 27.37
N LEU A 8 -47.76 -45.36 26.63
CA LEU A 8 -47.05 -44.52 25.64
C LEU A 8 -47.94 -44.08 24.49
N ILE A 9 -48.80 -44.94 23.96
CA ILE A 9 -49.77 -44.63 22.92
C ILE A 9 -50.82 -43.62 23.41
N ILE A 10 -51.35 -43.80 24.63
CA ILE A 10 -52.29 -42.86 25.23
C ILE A 10 -51.64 -41.50 25.43
N LEU A 11 -50.39 -41.43 25.93
CA LEU A 11 -49.64 -40.23 26.10
C LEU A 11 -49.42 -39.52 24.74
N LEU A 12 -49.04 -40.28 23.71
CA LEU A 12 -48.86 -39.75 22.36
C LEU A 12 -50.18 -39.18 21.81
N VAL A 13 -51.31 -39.88 21.98
CA VAL A 13 -52.64 -39.42 21.56
C VAL A 13 -53.04 -38.14 22.29
N VAL A 14 -52.78 -38.04 23.59
CA VAL A 14 -53.05 -36.83 24.39
C VAL A 14 -52.20 -35.67 23.94
N ILE A 15 -50.91 -35.91 23.64
CA ILE A 15 -50.01 -34.88 23.11
C ILE A 15 -50.48 -34.40 21.71
N VAL A 16 -50.81 -35.34 20.82
CA VAL A 16 -51.32 -35.01 19.48
C VAL A 16 -52.65 -34.27 19.56
N ALA A 17 -53.56 -34.71 20.39
CA ALA A 17 -54.85 -34.04 20.61
C ALA A 17 -54.65 -32.65 21.24
N GLY A 18 -53.74 -32.51 22.20
CA GLY A 18 -53.38 -31.19 22.80
C GLY A 18 -52.79 -30.21 21.79
N LEU A 19 -51.85 -30.68 20.99
CA LEU A 19 -51.26 -29.88 19.91
C LEU A 19 -52.30 -29.50 18.83
N THR A 20 -53.16 -30.44 18.44
CA THR A 20 -54.22 -30.16 17.46
C THR A 20 -55.22 -29.14 18.00
N THR A 21 -55.59 -29.26 19.28
CA THR A 21 -56.47 -28.31 19.96
C THR A 21 -55.85 -26.91 20.06
N LEU A 22 -54.54 -26.83 20.37
CA LEU A 22 -53.80 -25.58 20.43
C LEU A 22 -53.77 -24.88 19.05
N VAL A 23 -53.45 -25.62 17.99
CA VAL A 23 -53.43 -25.14 16.61
C VAL A 23 -54.82 -24.67 16.14
N MET A 24 -55.89 -25.29 16.63
CA MET A 24 -57.27 -24.89 16.33
C MET A 24 -57.73 -23.68 17.14
N LEU A 25 -57.28 -23.52 18.38
CA LEU A 25 -57.70 -22.43 19.26
C LEU A 25 -56.93 -21.14 19.09
N VAL A 26 -55.66 -21.21 18.66
CA VAL A 26 -54.79 -20.04 18.49
C VAL A 26 -54.50 -19.86 16.99
N ASN A 27 -55.11 -18.87 16.38
CA ASN A 27 -54.81 -18.53 14.98
C ASN A 27 -53.53 -17.66 14.93
N PRO A 28 -52.47 -18.05 14.22
CA PRO A 28 -51.28 -17.24 14.12
C PRO A 28 -51.53 -15.86 13.46
N ASN A 29 -52.59 -15.72 12.65
CA ASN A 29 -52.97 -14.47 12.07
C ASN A 29 -53.49 -13.43 13.08
N ASP A 30 -53.90 -13.88 14.29
CA ASP A 30 -54.28 -12.96 15.37
C ASP A 30 -53.07 -12.12 15.86
N PHE A 31 -51.86 -12.64 15.73
CA PHE A 31 -50.65 -11.94 16.06
C PHE A 31 -50.22 -10.93 14.99
N ARG A 32 -50.68 -11.09 13.73
CA ARG A 32 -50.32 -10.28 12.59
C ARG A 32 -50.59 -8.80 12.86
N HIS A 33 -51.80 -8.48 13.26
CA HIS A 33 -52.22 -7.09 13.51
C HIS A 33 -51.36 -6.45 14.64
N TYR A 34 -51.13 -7.19 15.69
CA TYR A 34 -50.30 -6.76 16.82
C TYR A 34 -48.84 -6.49 16.37
N ILE A 35 -48.25 -7.40 15.61
CA ILE A 35 -46.87 -7.25 15.11
C ILE A 35 -46.75 -6.04 14.19
N VAL A 36 -47.67 -5.88 13.24
CA VAL A 36 -47.71 -4.73 12.32
C VAL A 36 -47.79 -3.42 13.09
N GLU A 37 -48.73 -3.31 14.02
CA GLU A 37 -48.92 -2.10 14.82
C GLU A 37 -47.71 -1.78 15.71
N GLN A 38 -47.08 -2.78 16.32
CA GLN A 38 -45.88 -2.56 17.12
C GLN A 38 -44.67 -2.11 16.29
N VAL A 39 -44.50 -2.67 15.10
CA VAL A 39 -43.42 -2.25 14.17
C VAL A 39 -43.66 -0.82 13.71
N GLU A 40 -44.86 -0.51 13.29
CA GLU A 40 -45.22 0.84 12.82
C GLU A 40 -45.05 1.88 13.94
N LYS A 41 -45.57 1.62 15.16
CA LYS A 41 -45.42 2.52 16.32
C LYS A 41 -43.98 2.74 16.77
N LYS A 42 -43.12 1.70 16.69
CA LYS A 42 -41.74 1.79 17.16
C LYS A 42 -40.75 2.28 16.11
N SER A 43 -40.96 1.97 14.84
CA SER A 43 -40.02 2.27 13.76
C SER A 43 -40.54 3.31 12.75
N GLY A 44 -41.83 3.54 12.69
CA GLY A 44 -42.47 4.35 11.64
C GLY A 44 -42.54 3.65 10.28
N TYR A 45 -42.08 2.41 10.16
CA TYR A 45 -42.10 1.64 8.92
C TYR A 45 -43.37 0.80 8.84
N GLN A 46 -43.93 0.67 7.63
CA GLN A 46 -45.07 -0.19 7.35
C GLN A 46 -44.61 -1.61 7.09
N LEU A 47 -45.04 -2.54 7.94
CA LEU A 47 -44.80 -3.95 7.80
C LEU A 47 -46.00 -4.61 7.13
N GLU A 48 -45.77 -5.31 6.02
CA GLU A 48 -46.80 -6.07 5.30
C GLU A 48 -46.41 -7.54 5.23
N PHE A 49 -47.40 -8.39 5.49
CA PHE A 49 -47.33 -9.83 5.26
C PHE A 49 -48.17 -10.19 4.04
N ASN A 50 -47.52 -10.66 2.97
CA ASN A 50 -48.19 -11.07 1.73
C ASN A 50 -48.49 -12.57 1.77
N GLY A 51 -49.47 -12.94 2.60
CA GLY A 51 -49.91 -14.32 2.80
C GLY A 51 -50.36 -14.58 4.24
N ASP A 52 -51.00 -15.73 4.42
CA ASP A 52 -51.45 -16.14 5.74
C ASP A 52 -50.33 -16.77 6.54
N MET A 53 -50.28 -16.45 7.82
CA MET A 53 -49.42 -17.15 8.78
C MET A 53 -50.00 -18.52 9.04
N ARG A 54 -49.12 -19.56 9.05
CA ARG A 54 -49.50 -20.96 9.22
C ARG A 54 -48.68 -21.60 10.33
N TRP A 55 -49.32 -22.46 11.10
CA TRP A 55 -48.63 -23.31 12.05
C TRP A 55 -47.91 -24.44 11.32
N HIS A 56 -46.67 -24.68 11.72
CA HIS A 56 -45.91 -25.88 11.40
C HIS A 56 -45.53 -26.57 12.70
N VAL A 57 -45.92 -27.81 12.85
CA VAL A 57 -45.95 -28.49 14.18
C VAL A 57 -44.78 -29.45 14.36
N TRP A 58 -44.14 -29.87 13.30
CA TRP A 58 -43.08 -30.88 13.37
C TRP A 58 -41.86 -30.47 12.54
N PRO A 59 -40.57 -30.57 13.02
CA PRO A 59 -40.13 -31.09 14.33
C PRO A 59 -40.30 -30.09 15.48
N THR A 60 -40.43 -28.81 15.22
CA THR A 60 -40.63 -27.71 16.18
C THR A 60 -41.93 -27.00 15.89
N LEU A 61 -42.58 -26.47 16.92
CA LEU A 61 -43.76 -25.63 16.73
C LEU A 61 -43.30 -24.27 16.15
N SER A 62 -43.74 -23.99 14.94
CA SER A 62 -43.29 -22.79 14.23
C SER A 62 -44.45 -22.02 13.59
N ILE A 63 -44.31 -20.72 13.49
CA ILE A 63 -45.15 -19.88 12.66
C ILE A 63 -44.39 -19.60 11.35
N ILE A 64 -44.95 -20.03 10.24
CA ILE A 64 -44.39 -19.75 8.93
C ILE A 64 -45.20 -18.61 8.30
N THR A 65 -44.51 -17.58 7.81
CA THR A 65 -45.12 -16.48 7.04
C THR A 65 -44.78 -16.66 5.57
N GLY A 66 -45.66 -16.17 4.70
CA GLY A 66 -45.28 -15.92 3.29
C GLY A 66 -44.34 -14.72 3.16
N PRO A 67 -44.27 -14.14 1.94
CA PRO A 67 -43.42 -12.97 1.74
C PRO A 67 -43.75 -11.81 2.68
N VAL A 68 -42.71 -11.20 3.22
CA VAL A 68 -42.79 -10.07 4.16
C VAL A 68 -42.08 -8.87 3.57
N SER A 69 -42.66 -7.67 3.71
CA SER A 69 -42.02 -6.43 3.29
C SER A 69 -42.13 -5.35 4.36
N LEU A 70 -41.06 -4.55 4.48
CA LEU A 70 -40.95 -3.41 5.40
C LEU A 70 -40.64 -2.17 4.57
N THR A 71 -41.58 -1.23 4.50
CA THR A 71 -41.49 -0.04 3.65
C THR A 71 -41.34 1.20 4.53
N ALA A 72 -40.39 2.06 4.22
CA ALA A 72 -40.22 3.34 4.89
C ALA A 72 -41.36 4.32 4.54
N PRO A 73 -41.67 5.30 5.38
CA PRO A 73 -42.67 6.31 5.09
C PRO A 73 -42.44 6.98 3.73
N ASN A 74 -43.44 6.96 2.87
CA ASN A 74 -43.42 7.54 1.53
C ASN A 74 -42.35 6.97 0.57
N ALA A 75 -41.75 5.86 0.88
CA ALA A 75 -40.79 5.18 0.00
C ALA A 75 -41.55 4.44 -1.12
N SER A 76 -40.95 4.40 -2.32
CA SER A 76 -41.52 3.70 -3.47
C SER A 76 -41.18 2.22 -3.54
N LYS A 77 -40.11 1.83 -2.83
CA LYS A 77 -39.66 0.44 -2.71
C LYS A 77 -39.47 0.03 -1.25
N PRO A 78 -39.71 -1.23 -0.90
CA PRO A 78 -39.47 -1.70 0.46
C PRO A 78 -37.97 -1.63 0.81
N ALA A 79 -37.66 -1.15 2.01
CA ALA A 79 -36.31 -1.15 2.57
C ALA A 79 -35.85 -2.56 2.92
N LEU A 80 -36.79 -3.45 3.31
CA LEU A 80 -36.53 -4.86 3.56
C LEU A 80 -37.68 -5.67 2.91
N SER A 81 -37.33 -6.75 2.24
CA SER A 81 -38.27 -7.78 1.81
C SER A 81 -37.66 -9.16 2.07
N ALA A 82 -38.45 -10.15 2.42
CA ALA A 82 -38.02 -11.53 2.59
C ALA A 82 -39.05 -12.44 1.94
N GLU A 83 -38.61 -13.54 1.31
CA GLU A 83 -39.50 -14.50 0.66
C GLU A 83 -40.23 -15.38 1.69
N ASN A 84 -39.51 -15.81 2.71
CA ASN A 84 -40.05 -16.64 3.77
C ASN A 84 -39.45 -16.25 5.12
N MET A 85 -40.29 -16.27 6.15
CA MET A 85 -39.85 -16.12 7.53
C MET A 85 -40.51 -17.22 8.38
N ARG A 86 -39.71 -17.85 9.24
CA ARG A 86 -40.15 -18.84 10.19
C ARG A 86 -39.74 -18.41 11.60
N LEU A 87 -40.71 -18.46 12.49
CA LEU A 87 -40.55 -18.20 13.93
C LEU A 87 -40.78 -19.50 14.69
N ASP A 88 -39.74 -20.10 15.21
CA ASP A 88 -39.85 -21.26 16.07
C ASP A 88 -40.19 -20.78 17.49
N VAL A 89 -41.27 -21.30 18.05
CA VAL A 89 -41.85 -20.78 19.31
C VAL A 89 -41.94 -21.87 20.35
N GLU A 90 -41.78 -21.48 21.61
CA GLU A 90 -41.93 -22.40 22.73
C GLU A 90 -43.41 -22.61 23.07
N LEU A 91 -43.79 -23.89 23.23
CA LEU A 91 -45.17 -24.29 23.51
C LEU A 91 -45.66 -23.79 24.87
N TRP A 92 -44.88 -23.92 25.94
CA TRP A 92 -45.29 -23.61 27.30
C TRP A 92 -45.57 -22.12 27.56
N PRO A 93 -44.71 -21.18 27.10
CA PRO A 93 -45.01 -19.76 27.15
C PRO A 93 -46.26 -19.38 26.37
N LEU A 94 -46.50 -20.03 25.22
CA LEU A 94 -47.65 -19.74 24.36
C LEU A 94 -48.98 -20.03 25.06
N ILE A 95 -49.05 -21.11 25.85
CA ILE A 95 -50.24 -21.46 26.68
C ILE A 95 -50.49 -20.39 27.74
N SER A 96 -49.43 -19.70 28.21
CA SER A 96 -49.51 -18.59 29.16
C SER A 96 -49.71 -17.22 28.49
N HIS A 97 -50.06 -17.14 27.21
CA HIS A 97 -50.21 -15.95 26.42
C HIS A 97 -48.89 -15.14 26.30
N ARG A 98 -47.72 -15.83 26.30
CA ARG A 98 -46.40 -15.24 26.07
C ARG A 98 -45.79 -15.87 24.81
N LEU A 99 -45.37 -15.03 23.88
CA LEU A 99 -44.65 -15.46 22.68
C LEU A 99 -43.14 -15.50 23.00
N SER A 100 -42.59 -16.67 23.24
CA SER A 100 -41.16 -16.92 23.34
C SER A 100 -40.68 -17.47 22.00
N VAL A 101 -39.75 -16.75 21.34
CA VAL A 101 -39.20 -17.16 20.05
C VAL A 101 -37.83 -17.75 20.26
N GLU A 102 -37.70 -19.05 20.05
CA GLU A 102 -36.46 -19.80 20.18
C GLU A 102 -35.53 -19.50 18.99
N GLN A 103 -36.08 -19.52 17.78
CA GLN A 103 -35.31 -19.31 16.57
C GLN A 103 -36.09 -18.48 15.54
N ILE A 104 -35.38 -17.57 14.90
CA ILE A 104 -35.84 -16.82 13.71
C ILE A 104 -35.07 -17.34 12.49
N VAL A 105 -35.77 -17.79 11.47
CA VAL A 105 -35.19 -18.16 10.17
C VAL A 105 -35.75 -17.23 9.09
N ILE A 106 -34.87 -16.60 8.34
CA ILE A 106 -35.23 -15.71 7.23
C ILE A 106 -34.49 -16.21 6.00
N ASP A 107 -35.23 -16.47 4.93
CA ASP A 107 -34.65 -16.88 3.65
C ASP A 107 -34.99 -15.88 2.56
N GLY A 108 -34.01 -15.59 1.69
CA GLY A 108 -34.19 -14.68 0.57
C GLY A 108 -34.48 -13.24 0.99
N ALA A 109 -33.87 -12.75 2.09
CA ALA A 109 -34.04 -11.36 2.48
C ALA A 109 -33.30 -10.42 1.51
N VAL A 110 -33.97 -9.33 1.10
CA VAL A 110 -33.39 -8.26 0.30
C VAL A 110 -33.50 -6.96 1.08
N ILE A 111 -32.35 -6.46 1.51
CA ILE A 111 -32.24 -5.16 2.20
C ILE A 111 -31.79 -4.13 1.20
N ARG A 112 -32.53 -3.03 1.08
CA ARG A 112 -32.22 -1.92 0.16
C ARG A 112 -31.99 -0.64 0.94
N LYS A 113 -30.84 -0.03 0.71
CA LYS A 113 -30.54 1.34 1.10
C LYS A 113 -30.27 2.15 -0.16
N THR A 114 -31.35 2.52 -0.83
CA THR A 114 -31.35 3.29 -2.08
C THR A 114 -32.25 4.51 -1.91
N PRO A 115 -32.11 5.56 -2.71
CA PRO A 115 -32.99 6.73 -2.63
C PRO A 115 -34.47 6.38 -2.71
N GLU A 116 -34.85 5.29 -3.37
CA GLU A 116 -36.24 4.83 -3.54
C GLU A 116 -36.79 4.08 -2.30
N SER A 117 -35.90 3.56 -1.44
CA SER A 117 -36.24 2.80 -0.22
C SER A 117 -36.07 3.60 1.08
N GLU A 118 -35.49 4.80 1.01
CA GLU A 118 -35.35 5.71 2.15
C GLU A 118 -36.62 6.56 2.35
N PRO A 119 -36.89 7.02 3.60
CA PRO A 119 -38.01 7.90 3.86
C PRO A 119 -37.96 9.16 3.00
N GLN A 120 -39.02 9.44 2.25
CA GLN A 120 -39.13 10.64 1.40
C GLN A 120 -39.82 11.76 2.20
N ALA A 121 -39.16 12.90 2.36
CA ALA A 121 -39.80 14.08 2.92
C ALA A 121 -40.83 14.65 1.93
N HIS A 122 -42.08 14.84 2.35
CA HIS A 122 -43.05 15.58 1.54
C HIS A 122 -42.62 17.05 1.47
N SER A 123 -42.44 17.55 0.28
CA SER A 123 -42.11 18.97 0.03
C SER A 123 -43.25 19.96 0.35
N SER A 124 -44.33 19.50 0.99
CA SER A 124 -45.57 20.28 1.25
C SER A 124 -46.05 20.24 2.71
N ASP A 125 -45.31 19.66 3.63
CA ASP A 125 -45.71 19.78 5.04
C ASP A 125 -45.35 21.16 5.57
N PRO A 126 -46.34 21.98 6.05
CA PRO A 126 -46.05 23.25 6.66
C PRO A 126 -45.29 23.04 7.95
N ILE A 127 -44.10 23.64 8.07
CA ILE A 127 -43.29 23.65 9.30
C ILE A 127 -44.10 24.37 10.37
N ALA A 128 -44.72 23.63 11.30
CA ALA A 128 -45.34 24.19 12.46
C ALA A 128 -44.26 24.78 13.38
N PRO A 129 -44.32 26.06 13.76
CA PRO A 129 -43.35 26.62 14.68
C PRO A 129 -43.68 26.17 16.09
N GLY A 130 -42.82 25.40 16.70
CA GLY A 130 -42.70 25.25 18.13
C GLY A 130 -43.38 24.02 18.75
N GLY A 131 -42.56 23.18 19.35
CA GLY A 131 -42.98 22.25 20.38
C GLY A 131 -42.40 20.86 20.27
N SER A 132 -41.08 20.72 20.42
CA SER A 132 -40.48 19.42 20.73
C SER A 132 -40.80 19.03 22.18
N THR A 133 -41.93 18.44 22.41
CA THR A 133 -42.12 17.61 23.61
C THR A 133 -41.78 16.18 23.24
N SER A 134 -40.56 15.79 23.51
CA SER A 134 -40.15 14.40 23.58
C SER A 134 -40.99 13.72 24.67
N GLN A 135 -42.14 13.22 24.32
CA GLN A 135 -42.86 12.28 25.21
C GLN A 135 -42.05 10.97 25.16
N THR A 136 -41.35 10.73 26.24
CA THR A 136 -40.85 9.40 26.57
C THR A 136 -42.04 8.43 26.52
N PRO A 137 -42.06 7.41 25.66
CA PRO A 137 -43.17 6.48 25.66
C PRO A 137 -43.17 5.72 26.97
N THR A 138 -44.23 5.88 27.74
CA THR A 138 -44.54 5.03 28.90
C THR A 138 -44.65 3.60 28.37
N ILE A 139 -43.73 2.76 28.78
CA ILE A 139 -43.70 1.31 28.48
C ILE A 139 -44.94 0.72 29.15
N ASP A 140 -45.95 0.44 28.33
CA ASP A 140 -47.09 -0.38 28.78
C ASP A 140 -46.54 -1.78 29.11
N LYS A 141 -46.74 -2.17 30.39
CA LYS A 141 -46.22 -3.43 30.97
C LYS A 141 -46.99 -4.68 30.52
N ASN A 142 -47.29 -4.82 29.25
CA ASN A 142 -47.62 -6.09 28.68
C ASN A 142 -46.35 -6.76 28.21
N ASN A 143 -45.68 -7.42 29.15
CA ASN A 143 -44.40 -8.09 28.98
C ASN A 143 -44.49 -9.27 28.02
N TRP A 144 -44.44 -9.01 26.74
CA TRP A 144 -43.92 -9.97 25.76
C TRP A 144 -42.41 -9.98 25.90
N LEU A 145 -41.88 -10.97 26.61
CA LEU A 145 -40.43 -11.22 26.63
C LEU A 145 -40.09 -11.93 25.32
N LEU A 146 -39.46 -11.21 24.42
CA LEU A 146 -38.84 -11.78 23.24
C LEU A 146 -37.43 -12.24 23.62
N ASP A 147 -37.27 -13.49 24.00
CA ASP A 147 -35.96 -14.13 24.16
C ASP A 147 -35.65 -14.88 22.87
N ILE A 148 -34.58 -14.50 22.16
CA ILE A 148 -34.16 -15.10 20.90
C ILE A 148 -32.86 -15.85 21.19
N GLU A 149 -32.87 -17.18 21.00
CA GLU A 149 -31.67 -17.99 21.19
C GLU A 149 -30.86 -18.12 19.88
N LYS A 150 -31.55 -18.10 18.74
CA LYS A 150 -30.94 -18.32 17.46
C LYS A 150 -31.55 -17.46 16.34
N VAL A 151 -30.73 -16.92 15.47
CA VAL A 151 -31.13 -16.23 14.24
C VAL A 151 -30.36 -16.81 13.07
N ASP A 152 -31.06 -17.32 12.07
CA ASP A 152 -30.48 -17.79 10.81
C ASP A 152 -31.05 -16.97 9.66
N ILE A 153 -30.18 -16.37 8.90
CA ILE A 153 -30.49 -15.66 7.66
C ILE A 153 -29.74 -16.37 6.53
N SER A 154 -30.43 -16.72 5.45
CA SER A 154 -29.84 -17.42 4.31
C SER A 154 -30.18 -16.74 2.98
N ASN A 155 -29.32 -16.96 1.98
CA ASN A 155 -29.54 -16.55 0.58
C ASN A 155 -29.95 -15.07 0.42
N SER A 156 -29.42 -14.19 1.26
CA SER A 156 -29.88 -12.81 1.33
C SER A 156 -28.98 -11.85 0.54
N LEU A 157 -29.53 -10.67 0.25
CA LEU A 157 -28.93 -9.64 -0.57
C LEU A 157 -29.03 -8.28 0.13
N VAL A 158 -27.94 -7.54 0.19
CA VAL A 158 -27.95 -6.11 0.56
C VAL A 158 -27.54 -5.29 -0.65
N ILE A 159 -28.38 -4.34 -1.04
CA ILE A 159 -28.10 -3.35 -2.06
C ILE A 159 -27.93 -2.00 -1.38
N TRP A 160 -26.76 -1.43 -1.51
CA TRP A 160 -26.49 -0.11 -0.96
C TRP A 160 -26.00 0.81 -2.07
N GLN A 161 -26.75 1.84 -2.35
CA GLN A 161 -26.43 2.85 -3.36
C GLN A 161 -26.04 4.17 -2.70
N THR A 162 -24.88 4.67 -3.09
CA THR A 162 -24.42 6.03 -2.79
C THR A 162 -24.45 6.88 -4.05
N PRO A 163 -24.32 8.21 -3.99
CA PRO A 163 -24.29 9.04 -5.21
C PRO A 163 -23.17 8.69 -6.21
N LYS A 164 -22.14 7.97 -5.78
CA LYS A 164 -20.96 7.63 -6.59
C LYS A 164 -20.82 6.15 -6.86
N ASP A 165 -21.27 5.29 -5.96
CA ASP A 165 -21.00 3.85 -5.99
C ASP A 165 -22.25 3.05 -5.65
N GLU A 166 -22.35 1.85 -6.23
CA GLU A 166 -23.30 0.82 -5.85
C GLU A 166 -22.55 -0.39 -5.29
N PHE A 167 -22.99 -0.85 -4.13
CA PHE A 167 -22.47 -2.01 -3.44
C PHE A 167 -23.55 -3.09 -3.40
N ASN A 168 -23.20 -4.28 -3.83
CA ASN A 168 -24.08 -5.45 -3.78
C ASN A 168 -23.40 -6.54 -2.94
N LEU A 169 -23.94 -6.80 -1.75
CA LEU A 169 -23.54 -7.92 -0.92
C LEU A 169 -24.54 -9.06 -1.12
N ARG A 170 -24.11 -10.12 -1.77
CA ARG A 170 -24.91 -11.27 -2.21
C ARG A 170 -24.58 -12.52 -1.42
N ASN A 171 -25.44 -13.52 -1.52
CA ASN A 171 -25.25 -14.83 -0.88
C ASN A 171 -24.96 -14.70 0.61
N ILE A 172 -25.66 -13.78 1.26
CA ILE A 172 -25.50 -13.52 2.69
C ILE A 172 -26.05 -14.71 3.46
N ASN A 173 -25.20 -15.30 4.28
CA ASN A 173 -25.61 -16.27 5.29
C ASN A 173 -25.11 -15.78 6.64
N LEU A 174 -26.04 -15.60 7.58
CA LEU A 174 -25.75 -15.17 8.95
C LEU A 174 -26.40 -16.14 9.92
N SER A 175 -25.62 -16.73 10.81
CA SER A 175 -26.11 -17.52 11.92
C SER A 175 -25.60 -16.95 13.23
N LEU A 176 -26.51 -16.57 14.09
CA LEU A 176 -26.25 -16.11 15.47
C LEU A 176 -26.83 -17.13 16.43
N LYS A 177 -26.01 -17.70 17.28
CA LYS A 177 -26.45 -18.68 18.29
C LYS A 177 -25.95 -18.24 19.67
N LYS A 178 -26.90 -17.96 20.58
CA LYS A 178 -26.64 -17.65 21.98
C LYS A 178 -26.40 -18.93 22.75
N ASN A 179 -25.41 -18.94 23.63
CA ASN A 179 -25.23 -20.01 24.61
C ASN A 179 -25.68 -19.55 26.00
N ASN A 180 -25.69 -20.51 26.97
CA ASN A 180 -26.17 -20.28 28.33
C ASN A 180 -25.38 -19.20 29.10
N ASN A 181 -24.18 -18.83 28.64
CA ASN A 181 -23.27 -17.84 29.26
C ASN A 181 -23.34 -16.44 28.62
N LYS A 182 -24.41 -16.13 27.87
CA LYS A 182 -24.56 -14.89 27.10
C LYS A 182 -23.46 -14.65 26.04
N GLN A 183 -22.77 -15.70 25.66
CA GLN A 183 -21.89 -15.69 24.51
C GLN A 183 -22.70 -15.99 23.25
N VAL A 184 -22.35 -15.34 22.15
CA VAL A 184 -22.99 -15.51 20.86
C VAL A 184 -21.96 -16.01 19.86
N ALA A 185 -22.18 -17.24 19.39
CA ALA A 185 -21.43 -17.76 18.25
C ALA A 185 -22.00 -17.14 16.96
N VAL A 186 -21.14 -16.53 16.17
CA VAL A 186 -21.47 -15.84 14.92
C VAL A 186 -20.83 -16.58 13.76
N LYS A 187 -21.63 -16.87 12.73
CA LYS A 187 -21.15 -17.29 11.40
C LYS A 187 -21.72 -16.32 10.38
N PHE A 188 -20.86 -15.73 9.57
CA PHE A 188 -21.28 -14.74 8.60
C PHE A 188 -20.47 -14.90 7.31
N SER A 189 -21.14 -15.13 6.19
CA SER A 189 -20.49 -15.24 4.89
C SER A 189 -21.27 -14.45 3.83
N GLY A 190 -20.56 -14.08 2.76
CA GLY A 190 -21.17 -13.36 1.65
C GLY A 190 -20.14 -12.95 0.58
N ASN A 191 -20.68 -12.39 -0.52
CA ASN A 191 -19.92 -11.91 -1.65
C ASN A 191 -20.26 -10.43 -1.89
N LEU A 192 -19.30 -9.55 -1.66
CA LEU A 192 -19.42 -8.11 -1.92
C LEU A 192 -18.84 -7.80 -3.30
N ASN A 193 -19.67 -7.24 -4.16
CA ASN A 193 -19.26 -6.77 -5.49
C ASN A 193 -19.28 -5.24 -5.55
N LYS A 194 -18.18 -4.66 -6.01
CA LYS A 194 -18.03 -3.22 -6.28
C LYS A 194 -17.17 -3.01 -7.53
N ASN A 195 -17.69 -2.30 -8.55
CA ASN A 195 -16.91 -1.82 -9.70
C ASN A 195 -15.97 -2.87 -10.33
N GLN A 196 -16.46 -4.07 -10.65
CA GLN A 196 -15.67 -5.18 -11.20
C GLN A 196 -14.64 -5.80 -10.23
N GLN A 197 -14.75 -5.50 -8.95
CA GLN A 197 -14.03 -6.20 -7.90
C GLN A 197 -15.01 -7.05 -7.11
N GLU A 198 -14.58 -8.24 -6.72
CA GLU A 198 -15.32 -9.18 -5.90
C GLU A 198 -14.54 -9.49 -4.63
N PHE A 199 -15.23 -9.37 -3.50
CA PHE A 199 -14.72 -9.74 -2.18
C PHE A 199 -15.62 -10.82 -1.58
N VAL A 200 -15.09 -12.02 -1.46
CA VAL A 200 -15.76 -13.17 -0.84
C VAL A 200 -15.21 -13.37 0.56
N PHE A 201 -16.09 -13.61 1.53
CA PHE A 201 -15.65 -13.85 2.90
C PHE A 201 -16.48 -14.90 3.61
N ASP A 202 -15.86 -15.60 4.57
CA ASP A 202 -16.47 -16.50 5.54
C ASP A 202 -15.90 -16.21 6.93
N THR A 203 -16.79 -15.91 7.88
CA THR A 203 -16.41 -15.43 9.21
C THR A 203 -16.98 -16.32 10.30
N ARG A 204 -16.17 -16.62 11.31
CA ARG A 204 -16.59 -17.23 12.57
C ARG A 204 -16.04 -16.46 13.74
N ALA A 205 -16.91 -16.10 14.66
CA ALA A 205 -16.54 -15.35 15.85
C ALA A 205 -17.37 -15.80 17.06
N ASP A 206 -16.77 -15.70 18.22
CA ASP A 206 -17.44 -15.86 19.49
C ASP A 206 -17.44 -14.53 20.23
N ILE A 207 -18.63 -14.00 20.55
CA ILE A 207 -18.82 -12.67 21.13
C ILE A 207 -19.40 -12.80 22.54
N ASP A 208 -18.78 -12.17 23.51
CA ASP A 208 -19.29 -12.06 24.89
C ASP A 208 -20.12 -10.77 25.02
N LEU A 209 -21.41 -10.93 25.25
CA LEU A 209 -22.39 -9.88 25.47
C LEU A 209 -22.80 -9.74 26.95
N SER A 210 -22.12 -10.40 27.87
CA SER A 210 -22.46 -10.39 29.31
C SER A 210 -22.44 -8.98 29.92
N ALA A 211 -21.55 -8.12 29.44
CA ALA A 211 -21.36 -6.73 29.85
C ALA A 211 -21.64 -5.72 28.73
N ILE A 212 -22.59 -5.99 27.84
CA ILE A 212 -22.87 -5.21 26.62
C ILE A 212 -23.08 -3.70 26.88
N ASN A 213 -23.49 -3.31 28.05
CA ASN A 213 -23.65 -1.89 28.40
C ASN A 213 -22.31 -1.17 28.64
N GLN A 214 -21.24 -1.92 28.96
CA GLN A 214 -19.92 -1.38 29.28
C GLN A 214 -18.88 -1.79 28.23
N LYS A 215 -18.89 -3.08 27.84
CA LYS A 215 -17.91 -3.62 26.89
C LYS A 215 -18.52 -4.73 26.06
N ILE A 216 -17.93 -4.96 24.89
CA ILE A 216 -18.15 -6.12 24.03
C ILE A 216 -16.77 -6.71 23.78
N SER A 217 -16.61 -8.00 24.06
CA SER A 217 -15.36 -8.71 23.81
C SER A 217 -15.64 -10.00 23.07
N GLY A 218 -14.63 -10.55 22.45
CA GLY A 218 -14.77 -11.81 21.75
C GLY A 218 -13.51 -12.20 21.00
N GLN A 219 -13.65 -13.28 20.25
CA GLN A 219 -12.59 -13.81 19.41
C GLN A 219 -13.11 -13.99 17.99
N LEU A 220 -12.42 -13.42 17.03
CA LEU A 220 -12.55 -13.75 15.62
C LEU A 220 -11.70 -14.98 15.35
N THR A 221 -12.32 -16.15 15.38
CA THR A 221 -11.62 -17.43 15.24
C THR A 221 -11.25 -17.73 13.80
N GLN A 222 -12.00 -17.17 12.84
CA GLN A 222 -11.80 -17.36 11.41
C GLN A 222 -12.44 -16.20 10.65
N PHE A 223 -11.67 -15.60 9.75
CA PHE A 223 -12.15 -14.70 8.72
C PHE A 223 -11.39 -15.03 7.45
N ASP A 224 -11.89 -15.97 6.69
CA ASP A 224 -11.31 -16.31 5.38
C ASP A 224 -11.82 -15.32 4.36
N TYR A 225 -10.92 -14.83 3.49
CA TYR A 225 -11.29 -13.87 2.47
C TYR A 225 -10.56 -14.10 1.15
N SER A 226 -11.20 -13.67 0.08
CA SER A 226 -10.64 -13.63 -1.26
C SER A 226 -11.10 -12.35 -1.97
N LEU A 227 -10.15 -11.61 -2.50
CA LEU A 227 -10.37 -10.37 -3.25
C LEU A 227 -9.81 -10.53 -4.66
N SER A 228 -10.64 -10.33 -5.68
CA SER A 228 -10.29 -10.47 -7.09
C SER A 228 -10.90 -9.35 -7.94
N GLY A 229 -10.35 -9.11 -9.12
CA GLY A 229 -10.90 -8.13 -10.08
C GLY A 229 -9.89 -7.15 -10.63
N VAL A 230 -10.38 -6.06 -11.19
CA VAL A 230 -9.55 -5.02 -11.83
C VAL A 230 -8.64 -4.33 -10.81
N ASP A 231 -7.42 -4.00 -11.23
CA ASP A 231 -6.35 -3.37 -10.42
C ASP A 231 -5.81 -4.24 -9.27
N LEU A 232 -6.09 -5.54 -9.30
CA LEU A 232 -5.57 -6.53 -8.36
C LEU A 232 -4.63 -7.51 -9.05
N PRO A 233 -3.80 -8.27 -8.30
CA PRO A 233 -3.02 -9.35 -8.87
C PRO A 233 -3.88 -10.33 -9.67
N GLU A 234 -3.34 -10.95 -10.72
CA GLU A 234 -4.07 -11.89 -11.56
C GLU A 234 -4.69 -13.06 -10.76
N ASN A 235 -3.98 -13.53 -9.74
CA ASN A 235 -4.46 -14.58 -8.83
C ASN A 235 -5.30 -14.04 -7.66
N GLY A 236 -5.54 -12.73 -7.60
CA GLY A 236 -6.20 -12.07 -6.48
C GLY A 236 -5.35 -12.03 -5.21
N ILE A 237 -6.02 -11.62 -4.12
CA ILE A 237 -5.46 -11.63 -2.76
C ILE A 237 -6.39 -12.49 -1.90
N SER A 238 -5.86 -13.52 -1.28
CA SER A 238 -6.61 -14.39 -0.40
C SER A 238 -5.88 -14.62 0.92
N GLY A 239 -6.64 -14.89 1.96
CA GLY A 239 -6.02 -15.12 3.26
C GLY A 239 -7.01 -15.35 4.38
N GLN A 240 -6.49 -15.23 5.59
CA GLN A 240 -7.26 -15.44 6.82
C GLN A 240 -6.87 -14.39 7.87
N ILE A 241 -7.84 -13.93 8.63
CA ILE A 241 -7.63 -13.03 9.77
C ILE A 241 -8.17 -13.71 11.03
N THR A 242 -7.38 -13.66 12.10
CA THR A 242 -7.80 -14.05 13.45
C THR A 242 -7.38 -12.99 14.45
N THR A 243 -8.18 -12.72 15.48
CA THR A 243 -7.85 -11.76 16.54
C THR A 243 -8.75 -11.91 17.74
N ASP A 244 -8.27 -11.55 18.90
CA ASP A 244 -9.12 -11.25 20.05
C ASP A 244 -9.48 -9.77 20.01
N PHE A 245 -10.74 -9.44 20.27
CA PHE A 245 -11.18 -8.05 20.24
C PHE A 245 -11.87 -7.64 21.54
N LEU A 246 -11.66 -6.40 21.93
CA LEU A 246 -12.30 -5.74 23.07
C LEU A 246 -12.73 -4.35 22.68
N TYR A 247 -14.02 -4.08 22.68
CA TYR A 247 -14.60 -2.76 22.55
C TYR A 247 -15.14 -2.28 23.89
N THR A 248 -14.66 -1.16 24.40
CA THR A 248 -15.09 -0.55 25.67
C THR A 248 -15.88 0.71 25.37
N LYS A 249 -17.10 0.78 25.91
CA LYS A 249 -17.97 1.97 25.84
C LYS A 249 -17.55 2.99 26.92
N GLY A 250 -17.81 4.26 26.71
CA GLY A 250 -17.55 5.33 27.68
C GLY A 250 -17.45 6.70 27.02
N GLN A 251 -16.94 7.69 27.74
CA GLN A 251 -16.71 9.04 27.17
C GLN A 251 -15.63 9.01 26.07
N GLN A 252 -14.68 8.11 26.16
CA GLN A 252 -13.68 7.82 25.12
C GLN A 252 -13.73 6.33 24.79
N PRO A 253 -14.63 5.91 23.89
CA PRO A 253 -14.72 4.52 23.50
C PRO A 253 -13.41 4.06 22.89
N ASN A 254 -13.01 2.81 23.19
CA ASN A 254 -11.82 2.22 22.58
C ASN A 254 -12.09 0.82 22.02
N ALA A 255 -11.36 0.48 21.00
CA ALA A 255 -11.34 -0.87 20.40
C ALA A 255 -9.89 -1.36 20.38
N ASN A 256 -9.68 -2.56 20.90
CA ASN A 256 -8.38 -3.21 20.90
C ASN A 256 -8.50 -4.53 20.16
N LEU A 257 -7.58 -4.78 19.25
CA LEU A 257 -7.35 -6.07 18.60
C LEU A 257 -6.01 -6.59 19.12
N THR A 258 -6.04 -7.72 19.78
CA THR A 258 -4.86 -8.39 20.32
C THR A 258 -4.70 -9.76 19.68
N ASN A 259 -3.50 -10.31 19.68
CA ASN A 259 -3.20 -11.57 19.00
C ASN A 259 -3.65 -11.55 17.53
N LEU A 260 -3.58 -10.37 16.91
CA LEU A 260 -3.96 -10.19 15.52
C LEU A 260 -3.01 -10.99 14.62
N SER A 261 -3.59 -11.80 13.74
CA SER A 261 -2.87 -12.54 12.71
C SER A 261 -3.58 -12.30 11.38
N ILE A 262 -2.87 -11.72 10.41
CA ILE A 262 -3.35 -11.44 9.06
C ILE A 262 -2.49 -12.21 8.08
N LYS A 263 -3.05 -13.24 7.47
CA LYS A 263 -2.45 -13.92 6.33
C LYS A 263 -3.00 -13.30 5.04
N ALA A 264 -2.12 -12.94 4.11
CA ALA A 264 -2.47 -12.40 2.80
C ALA A 264 -1.52 -13.00 1.76
N ASN A 265 -2.01 -13.89 0.93
CA ASN A 265 -1.23 -14.74 0.02
C ASN A 265 -0.10 -15.44 0.80
N GLU A 266 1.16 -15.15 0.47
CA GLU A 266 2.34 -15.71 1.14
C GLU A 266 2.82 -14.88 2.35
N SER A 267 2.13 -13.80 2.67
CA SER A 267 2.50 -12.87 3.73
C SER A 267 1.75 -13.17 5.02
N LEU A 268 2.42 -13.03 6.15
CA LEU A 268 1.84 -13.17 7.48
C LEU A 268 2.25 -11.99 8.34
N LEU A 269 1.27 -11.20 8.80
CA LEU A 269 1.47 -10.13 9.79
C LEU A 269 0.82 -10.53 11.10
N THR A 270 1.53 -10.30 12.20
CA THR A 270 1.02 -10.54 13.56
C THR A 270 1.24 -9.30 14.42
N GLY A 271 0.41 -9.10 15.43
CA GLY A 271 0.59 -7.98 16.34
C GLY A 271 -0.69 -7.50 17.00
N ASN A 272 -0.75 -6.18 17.25
CA ASN A 272 -1.85 -5.55 17.97
C ASN A 272 -2.25 -4.24 17.30
N VAL A 273 -3.54 -3.94 17.37
CA VAL A 273 -4.08 -2.65 16.91
C VAL A 273 -5.01 -2.09 17.98
N SER A 274 -4.84 -0.83 18.32
CA SER A 274 -5.77 -0.14 19.21
C SER A 274 -6.28 1.16 18.58
N VAL A 275 -7.55 1.45 18.83
CA VAL A 275 -8.22 2.67 18.35
C VAL A 275 -8.94 3.32 19.51
N LYS A 276 -8.59 4.54 19.84
CA LYS A 276 -9.38 5.40 20.75
C LYS A 276 -10.30 6.25 19.89
N LEU A 277 -11.60 6.09 20.09
CA LEU A 277 -12.62 6.81 19.34
C LEU A 277 -12.88 8.16 20.02
N GLY A 278 -13.03 9.20 19.21
CA GLY A 278 -13.30 10.57 19.61
C GLY A 278 -13.55 11.40 18.36
N ASP A 279 -13.58 12.72 18.48
CA ASP A 279 -13.73 13.63 17.32
C ASP A 279 -12.64 13.37 16.27
N ILE A 280 -11.43 13.09 16.74
CA ILE A 280 -10.31 12.63 15.92
C ILE A 280 -9.85 11.27 16.48
N PRO A 281 -10.10 10.15 15.79
CA PRO A 281 -9.64 8.84 16.21
C PRO A 281 -8.11 8.76 16.34
N GLN A 282 -7.65 8.03 17.36
CA GLN A 282 -6.23 7.79 17.60
C GLN A 282 -5.93 6.30 17.41
N LEU A 283 -5.09 5.98 16.44
CA LEU A 283 -4.68 4.62 16.12
C LEU A 283 -3.29 4.34 16.69
N ALA A 284 -3.10 3.15 17.24
CA ALA A 284 -1.78 2.59 17.50
C ALA A 284 -1.73 1.19 16.86
N VAL A 285 -0.71 0.98 16.04
CA VAL A 285 -0.52 -0.24 15.24
C VAL A 285 0.88 -0.76 15.49
N GLU A 286 0.99 -1.97 16.00
CA GLU A 286 2.25 -2.68 16.21
C GLU A 286 2.17 -4.01 15.50
N LEU A 287 2.90 -4.16 14.40
CA LEU A 287 2.86 -5.36 13.56
C LEU A 287 4.27 -5.90 13.32
N THR A 288 4.34 -7.21 13.21
CA THR A 288 5.54 -7.94 12.83
C THR A 288 5.23 -8.93 11.72
N SER A 289 6.21 -9.18 10.86
CA SER A 289 6.11 -10.17 9.78
C SER A 289 7.46 -10.84 9.59
N GLU A 290 7.49 -12.16 9.49
CA GLU A 290 8.71 -12.85 9.05
C GLU A 290 8.94 -12.68 7.55
N LYS A 291 7.87 -12.75 6.75
CA LYS A 291 7.88 -12.57 5.31
C LYS A 291 6.70 -11.70 4.88
N LEU A 292 6.98 -10.61 4.19
CA LEU A 292 6.00 -9.75 3.54
C LEU A 292 6.32 -9.68 2.04
N ASP A 293 5.48 -10.30 1.22
CA ASP A 293 5.64 -10.37 -0.23
C ASP A 293 4.75 -9.35 -0.91
N LEU A 294 5.31 -8.16 -1.17
CA LEU A 294 4.59 -7.08 -1.86
C LEU A 294 4.37 -7.40 -3.34
N ASP A 295 5.20 -8.24 -3.95
CA ASP A 295 5.01 -8.60 -5.36
C ASP A 295 3.73 -9.40 -5.54
N SER A 296 3.45 -10.34 -4.63
CA SER A 296 2.22 -11.11 -4.63
C SER A 296 0.98 -10.28 -4.32
N LEU A 297 1.12 -9.21 -3.51
CA LEU A 297 0.02 -8.33 -3.10
C LEU A 297 -0.27 -7.21 -4.10
N LEU A 298 0.75 -6.72 -4.80
CA LEU A 298 0.63 -5.62 -5.76
C LEU A 298 0.53 -6.09 -7.22
N GLY A 299 0.74 -7.38 -7.48
CA GLY A 299 0.77 -7.93 -8.84
C GLY A 299 1.96 -7.44 -9.67
N THR A 300 3.06 -7.06 -9.01
CA THR A 300 4.28 -6.66 -9.68
C THR A 300 4.99 -7.90 -10.23
N VAL A 301 4.64 -8.28 -11.47
CA VAL A 301 5.37 -9.36 -12.18
C VAL A 301 6.74 -8.81 -12.55
N VAL A 302 7.79 -9.39 -11.98
CA VAL A 302 9.15 -9.22 -12.51
C VAL A 302 9.17 -9.94 -13.87
N THR A 303 8.95 -9.21 -14.96
CA THR A 303 9.19 -9.74 -16.30
C THR A 303 10.68 -10.03 -16.41
N ALA A 304 11.03 -11.30 -16.17
CA ALA A 304 12.32 -11.80 -16.55
C ALA A 304 12.48 -11.51 -18.05
N SER A 305 13.47 -10.68 -18.36
CA SER A 305 14.05 -10.39 -19.67
C SER A 305 13.20 -10.72 -20.91
N ALA A 306 12.76 -9.66 -21.57
CA ALA A 306 12.15 -9.71 -22.91
C ALA A 306 13.14 -10.18 -24.01
N SER A 307 13.89 -11.25 -23.78
CA SER A 307 14.85 -11.81 -24.76
C SER A 307 14.57 -13.25 -25.19
N GLU A 308 13.45 -13.87 -24.76
CA GLU A 308 13.12 -15.25 -25.18
C GLU A 308 11.67 -15.47 -25.66
N LEU A 309 10.91 -14.43 -26.04
CA LEU A 309 9.58 -14.60 -26.63
C LEU A 309 9.38 -13.77 -27.90
N GLU A 310 10.32 -13.88 -28.86
CA GLU A 310 9.98 -13.71 -30.27
C GLU A 310 9.73 -15.10 -30.87
N THR A 311 8.54 -15.64 -30.69
CA THR A 311 7.81 -16.51 -31.63
C THR A 311 6.55 -17.04 -30.93
N ASN A 312 5.47 -16.27 -30.98
CA ASN A 312 4.15 -16.78 -31.33
C ASN A 312 3.13 -15.60 -31.33
N ASN A 313 2.85 -15.16 -32.55
CA ASN A 313 1.74 -14.29 -32.86
C ASN A 313 0.41 -14.92 -32.41
N ASN A 314 -0.41 -14.09 -31.79
CA ASN A 314 -1.86 -14.06 -31.67
C ASN A 314 -2.37 -14.17 -30.22
N ARG A 315 -2.44 -13.00 -29.63
CA ARG A 315 -3.55 -12.44 -28.84
C ARG A 315 -3.05 -11.22 -28.05
N VAL A 316 -2.90 -10.13 -28.79
CA VAL A 316 -2.76 -8.82 -28.15
C VAL A 316 -4.16 -8.44 -27.67
N GLY A 317 -4.41 -8.68 -26.39
CA GLY A 317 -5.42 -7.93 -25.66
C GLY A 317 -4.97 -6.48 -25.63
N VAL A 318 -5.47 -5.66 -26.55
CA VAL A 318 -5.30 -4.22 -26.54
C VAL A 318 -5.92 -3.73 -25.22
N LYS A 319 -5.08 -3.44 -24.21
CA LYS A 319 -5.52 -2.60 -23.10
C LYS A 319 -6.00 -1.29 -23.73
N PRO A 320 -7.24 -0.85 -23.47
CA PRO A 320 -7.66 0.47 -23.91
C PRO A 320 -6.73 1.47 -23.25
N VAL A 321 -5.87 2.11 -24.03
CA VAL A 321 -5.08 3.25 -23.60
C VAL A 321 -6.08 4.40 -23.43
N ILE A 322 -6.70 4.48 -22.28
CA ILE A 322 -7.26 5.73 -21.80
C ILE A 322 -6.06 6.50 -21.29
N SER A 323 -5.35 7.16 -22.19
CA SER A 323 -4.36 8.16 -21.88
C SER A 323 -5.06 9.45 -21.44
N GLY A 324 -5.66 9.42 -20.25
CA GLY A 324 -5.69 10.60 -19.43
C GLY A 324 -4.39 10.57 -18.64
N ALA A 325 -3.51 11.51 -18.84
CA ALA A 325 -2.49 11.84 -17.85
C ALA A 325 -3.26 12.20 -16.56
N ASN A 326 -3.62 11.19 -15.82
CA ASN A 326 -4.23 11.34 -14.52
C ASN A 326 -3.09 11.78 -13.59
N THR A 327 -2.83 13.06 -13.58
CA THR A 327 -2.25 13.74 -12.43
C THR A 327 -3.27 13.62 -11.30
N GLN A 328 -3.58 12.43 -10.87
CA GLN A 328 -4.21 12.20 -9.59
C GLN A 328 -3.18 12.67 -8.56
N ARG A 329 -3.28 13.96 -8.23
CA ARG A 329 -2.67 14.49 -7.02
C ARG A 329 -3.20 13.61 -5.91
N TYR A 330 -2.33 12.80 -5.33
CA TYR A 330 -2.71 11.92 -4.23
C TYR A 330 -3.35 12.79 -3.16
N ASP A 331 -4.63 12.57 -2.92
CA ASP A 331 -5.38 13.31 -1.91
C ASP A 331 -5.02 12.77 -0.53
N LEU A 332 -4.24 13.51 0.22
CA LEU A 332 -3.87 13.21 1.60
C LEU A 332 -4.89 13.74 2.62
N SER A 333 -6.04 14.25 2.17
CA SER A 333 -7.07 14.79 3.06
C SER A 333 -7.54 13.76 4.10
N GLY A 334 -7.55 12.47 3.74
CA GLY A 334 -7.89 11.38 4.65
C GLY A 334 -6.98 11.30 5.88
N LEU A 335 -5.71 11.72 5.79
CA LEU A 335 -4.81 11.76 6.94
C LEU A 335 -5.21 12.79 8.00
N LYS A 336 -6.03 13.77 7.64
CA LYS A 336 -6.54 14.79 8.57
C LYS A 336 -7.62 14.25 9.51
N SER A 337 -8.24 13.14 9.17
CA SER A 337 -9.36 12.56 9.91
C SER A 337 -8.96 11.68 11.10
N PHE A 338 -7.67 11.39 11.28
CA PHE A 338 -7.18 10.56 12.38
C PHE A 338 -5.73 10.88 12.75
N THR A 339 -5.34 10.54 13.97
CA THR A 339 -3.92 10.46 14.36
C THR A 339 -3.49 8.99 14.45
N ALA A 340 -2.21 8.71 14.20
CA ALA A 340 -1.71 7.33 14.23
C ALA A 340 -0.26 7.25 14.70
N ASN A 341 0.06 6.17 15.41
CA ASN A 341 1.40 5.66 15.63
C ASN A 341 1.46 4.26 15.01
N VAL A 342 2.42 4.03 14.13
CA VAL A 342 2.57 2.77 13.41
C VAL A 342 4.00 2.28 13.55
N ASP A 343 4.17 1.09 14.11
CA ASP A 343 5.43 0.36 14.17
C ASP A 343 5.26 -0.96 13.43
N LEU A 344 6.08 -1.18 12.41
CA LEU A 344 6.10 -2.39 11.60
C LEU A 344 7.52 -2.91 11.50
N SER A 345 7.71 -4.19 11.83
CA SER A 345 8.97 -4.90 11.66
C SER A 345 8.79 -6.07 10.71
N VAL A 346 9.64 -6.18 9.68
CA VAL A 346 9.58 -7.23 8.67
C VAL A 346 10.94 -7.89 8.53
N GLY A 347 11.01 -9.20 8.75
CA GLY A 347 12.23 -9.98 8.57
C GLY A 347 12.68 -10.00 7.12
N ASN A 348 11.79 -10.38 6.20
CA ASN A 348 12.04 -10.48 4.76
C ASN A 348 10.92 -9.78 3.98
N LEU A 349 11.21 -8.64 3.41
CA LEU A 349 10.34 -7.92 2.49
C LEU A 349 10.73 -8.23 1.05
N ILE A 350 9.78 -8.73 0.25
CA ILE A 350 9.98 -8.97 -1.18
C ILE A 350 9.29 -7.85 -1.97
N TYR A 351 10.04 -7.18 -2.83
CA TYR A 351 9.53 -6.14 -3.71
C TYR A 351 10.35 -6.07 -5.00
N ARG A 352 9.69 -6.15 -6.16
CA ARG A 352 10.32 -6.21 -7.50
C ARG A 352 11.38 -7.31 -7.62
N GLY A 353 11.11 -8.48 -7.03
CA GLY A 353 12.05 -9.60 -6.98
C GLY A 353 13.26 -9.38 -6.08
N MET A 354 13.33 -8.25 -5.39
CA MET A 354 14.37 -7.97 -4.39
C MET A 354 13.95 -8.49 -3.03
N THR A 355 14.90 -9.02 -2.28
CA THR A 355 14.71 -9.31 -0.85
C THR A 355 15.41 -8.23 -0.03
N VAL A 356 14.64 -7.55 0.79
CA VAL A 356 15.10 -6.57 1.78
C VAL A 356 14.89 -7.18 3.15
N THR A 357 15.94 -7.24 3.97
CA THR A 357 15.86 -7.87 5.30
C THR A 357 15.89 -6.85 6.42
N ASP A 358 15.42 -7.26 7.60
CA ASP A 358 15.44 -6.46 8.83
C ASP A 358 14.77 -5.08 8.65
N VAL A 359 13.64 -5.04 7.92
CA VAL A 359 12.93 -3.80 7.66
C VAL A 359 12.21 -3.33 8.93
N VAL A 360 12.46 -2.09 9.32
CA VAL A 360 11.77 -1.42 10.43
C VAL A 360 11.16 -0.12 9.92
N ILE A 361 9.87 0.04 10.16
CA ILE A 361 9.11 1.24 9.84
C ILE A 361 8.48 1.77 11.13
N SER A 362 8.81 3.02 11.50
CA SER A 362 8.11 3.74 12.58
C SER A 362 7.58 5.05 12.03
N ALA A 363 6.26 5.20 12.05
CA ALA A 363 5.57 6.35 11.48
C ALA A 363 4.57 6.94 12.48
N GLN A 364 4.44 8.26 12.44
CA GLN A 364 3.50 9.00 13.27
C GLN A 364 2.73 10.00 12.41
N ASN A 365 1.42 9.90 12.44
CA ASN A 365 0.52 10.89 11.86
C ASN A 365 -0.02 11.81 12.95
N GLN A 366 0.44 13.04 12.96
CA GLN A 366 -0.07 14.12 13.84
C GLN A 366 -0.45 15.29 12.95
N THR A 367 -1.73 15.44 12.68
CA THR A 367 -2.25 16.49 11.78
C THR A 367 -1.63 17.86 12.09
N PRO A 368 -1.06 18.56 11.09
CA PRO A 368 -1.02 18.23 9.67
C PRO A 368 0.29 17.57 9.17
N ARG A 369 0.94 16.76 9.99
CA ARG A 369 2.26 16.20 9.70
C ARG A 369 2.27 14.67 9.80
N LEU A 370 2.80 14.03 8.76
CA LEU A 370 3.17 12.61 8.78
C LEU A 370 4.70 12.51 8.88
N THR A 371 5.21 11.89 9.93
CA THR A 371 6.63 11.67 10.14
C THR A 371 6.91 10.17 10.13
N VAL A 372 7.72 9.72 9.18
CA VAL A 372 8.33 8.39 9.17
C VAL A 372 9.73 8.55 9.78
N SER A 373 9.84 8.30 11.07
CA SER A 373 11.09 8.49 11.82
C SER A 373 12.10 7.37 11.53
N LYS A 374 11.59 6.17 11.23
CA LYS A 374 12.39 5.02 10.81
C LYS A 374 11.78 4.43 9.55
N LEU A 375 12.57 4.30 8.52
CA LEU A 375 12.37 3.45 7.36
C LEU A 375 13.76 2.93 7.02
N GLN A 376 14.09 1.75 7.54
CA GLN A 376 15.43 1.20 7.46
C GLN A 376 15.39 -0.29 7.18
N GLY A 377 16.48 -0.83 6.66
CA GLY A 377 16.61 -2.24 6.35
C GLY A 377 17.96 -2.55 5.72
N LYS A 378 18.14 -3.82 5.30
CA LYS A 378 19.33 -4.29 4.60
C LYS A 378 18.97 -4.80 3.22
N ALA A 379 19.76 -4.42 2.22
CA ALA A 379 19.58 -4.88 0.84
C ALA A 379 20.93 -4.90 0.12
N PHE A 380 21.14 -5.88 -0.76
CA PHE A 380 22.31 -5.95 -1.63
C PHE A 380 23.66 -5.83 -0.88
N GLY A 381 23.76 -6.49 0.26
CA GLY A 381 24.99 -6.50 1.08
C GLY A 381 25.24 -5.23 1.91
N GLY A 382 24.37 -4.24 1.82
CA GLY A 382 24.44 -2.99 2.56
C GLY A 382 23.19 -2.70 3.38
N GLU A 383 23.12 -1.51 3.93
CA GLU A 383 22.02 -1.01 4.75
C GLU A 383 21.50 0.33 4.23
N PHE A 384 20.23 0.60 4.50
CA PHE A 384 19.64 1.89 4.19
C PHE A 384 18.81 2.43 5.35
N SER A 385 18.75 3.74 5.41
CA SER A 385 17.85 4.51 6.27
C SER A 385 17.29 5.69 5.50
N LEU A 386 15.96 5.89 5.56
CA LEU A 386 15.26 6.94 4.82
C LEU A 386 14.15 7.57 5.68
N PRO A 387 14.49 8.34 6.74
CA PRO A 387 13.49 9.09 7.46
C PRO A 387 12.87 10.18 6.57
N VAL A 388 11.53 10.28 6.62
CA VAL A 388 10.75 11.19 5.78
C VAL A 388 9.73 11.95 6.64
N THR A 389 9.55 13.22 6.35
CA THR A 389 8.46 14.03 6.93
C THR A 389 7.67 14.68 5.81
N LEU A 390 6.35 14.50 5.85
CA LEU A 390 5.41 15.16 4.96
C LEU A 390 4.58 16.16 5.77
N ASN A 391 4.48 17.38 5.26
CA ASN A 391 3.55 18.38 5.81
C ASN A 391 2.43 18.62 4.78
N TYR A 392 1.22 18.25 5.15
CA TYR A 392 0.01 18.34 4.33
C TYR A 392 -0.96 19.43 4.81
N SER A 393 -0.44 20.47 5.50
CA SER A 393 -1.22 21.65 5.87
C SER A 393 -1.78 22.41 4.66
N ALA A 394 -0.99 22.43 3.58
CA ALA A 394 -1.33 23.07 2.32
C ALA A 394 -1.18 22.11 1.14
N THR A 395 -1.77 22.47 0.01
CA THR A 395 -1.61 21.79 -1.28
C THR A 395 -0.81 22.72 -2.21
N PRO A 396 0.28 22.25 -2.79
CA PRO A 396 0.86 20.91 -2.71
C PRO A 396 1.62 20.61 -1.40
N VAL A 397 1.72 19.34 -1.06
CA VAL A 397 2.39 18.81 0.14
C VAL A 397 3.89 19.09 0.08
N THR A 398 4.49 19.53 1.19
CA THR A 398 5.95 19.64 1.32
C THR A 398 6.54 18.40 1.96
N VAL A 399 7.70 17.97 1.46
CA VAL A 399 8.40 16.75 1.87
C VAL A 399 9.83 17.08 2.28
N SER A 400 10.30 16.41 3.33
CA SER A 400 11.71 16.40 3.72
C SER A 400 12.16 14.95 3.90
N ALA A 401 13.28 14.56 3.30
CA ALA A 401 13.84 13.22 3.36
C ALA A 401 15.34 13.27 3.63
N LYS A 402 15.83 12.32 4.43
CA LYS A 402 17.26 12.20 4.73
C LYS A 402 17.74 10.78 4.39
N PRO A 403 17.98 10.50 3.09
CA PRO A 403 18.52 9.20 2.68
C PRO A 403 19.93 9.00 3.24
N ASP A 404 20.18 7.79 3.73
CA ASP A 404 21.50 7.30 4.14
C ASP A 404 21.60 5.83 3.73
N PHE A 405 22.31 5.58 2.63
CA PHE A 405 22.56 4.26 2.08
C PHE A 405 24.03 3.93 2.22
N LYS A 406 24.36 2.77 2.76
CA LYS A 406 25.73 2.36 3.03
C LYS A 406 26.04 0.99 2.43
N ASN A 407 27.13 0.91 1.70
CA ASN A 407 27.72 -0.31 1.17
C ASN A 407 26.75 -1.16 0.31
N ILE A 408 25.87 -0.54 -0.46
CA ILE A 408 24.91 -1.21 -1.37
C ILE A 408 25.64 -1.66 -2.64
N ASP A 409 25.52 -2.93 -3.02
CA ASP A 409 25.99 -3.39 -4.33
C ASP A 409 25.11 -2.79 -5.44
N SER A 410 25.77 -2.06 -6.37
CA SER A 410 25.06 -1.36 -7.44
C SER A 410 24.49 -2.28 -8.51
N ALA A 411 25.11 -3.42 -8.81
CA ALA A 411 24.71 -4.25 -9.93
C ALA A 411 23.31 -4.86 -9.75
N PRO A 412 22.97 -5.53 -8.64
CA PRO A 412 21.62 -6.01 -8.40
C PRO A 412 20.62 -4.87 -8.18
N LEU A 413 21.04 -3.73 -7.59
CA LEU A 413 20.18 -2.56 -7.42
C LEU A 413 19.73 -2.00 -8.78
N LEU A 414 20.67 -1.73 -9.70
CA LEU A 414 20.37 -1.20 -11.03
C LEU A 414 19.50 -2.17 -11.84
N LYS A 415 19.76 -3.48 -11.73
CA LYS A 415 18.96 -4.52 -12.38
C LYS A 415 17.50 -4.49 -11.88
N ALA A 416 17.28 -4.42 -10.59
CA ALA A 416 15.94 -4.42 -9.98
C ALA A 416 15.09 -3.20 -10.39
N PHE A 417 15.75 -2.07 -10.66
CA PHE A 417 15.07 -0.86 -11.14
C PHE A 417 15.11 -0.68 -12.67
N ASN A 418 15.52 -1.72 -13.43
CA ASN A 418 15.65 -1.69 -14.89
C ASN A 418 16.53 -0.52 -15.39
N MET A 419 17.53 -0.14 -14.59
CA MET A 419 18.47 0.93 -14.94
C MET A 419 19.67 0.37 -15.75
N PRO A 420 20.27 1.18 -16.63
CA PRO A 420 21.46 0.76 -17.38
C PRO A 420 22.60 0.36 -16.45
N GLN A 421 23.16 -0.84 -16.63
CA GLN A 421 24.27 -1.37 -15.81
C GLN A 421 25.63 -0.80 -16.28
N LYS A 422 25.73 0.52 -16.42
CA LYS A 422 26.98 1.19 -16.81
C LYS A 422 27.93 1.45 -15.65
N LEU A 423 27.48 1.15 -14.43
CA LEU A 423 28.20 1.34 -13.21
C LEU A 423 28.11 0.08 -12.37
N SER A 424 29.23 -0.46 -11.93
CA SER A 424 29.27 -1.53 -10.94
C SER A 424 30.20 -1.15 -9.80
N GLY A 425 29.92 -1.61 -8.58
CA GLY A 425 30.69 -1.34 -7.39
C GLY A 425 29.80 -1.18 -6.15
N ILE A 426 30.39 -0.80 -5.04
CA ILE A 426 29.73 -0.62 -3.75
C ILE A 426 29.37 0.85 -3.56
N ILE A 427 28.07 1.13 -3.51
CA ILE A 427 27.52 2.49 -3.39
C ILE A 427 27.26 2.85 -1.91
N SER A 428 27.63 4.08 -1.54
CA SER A 428 27.08 4.77 -0.38
C SER A 428 26.56 6.14 -0.80
N LEU A 429 25.38 6.52 -0.30
CA LEU A 429 24.73 7.79 -0.61
C LEU A 429 24.14 8.38 0.67
N ASN A 430 24.38 9.65 0.91
CA ASN A 430 23.69 10.39 1.95
C ASN A 430 23.24 11.76 1.45
N GLY A 431 22.20 12.30 2.07
CA GLY A 431 21.64 13.58 1.68
C GLY A 431 20.64 14.14 2.67
N ALA A 432 20.27 15.38 2.43
CA ALA A 432 19.19 16.05 3.13
C ALA A 432 18.36 16.82 2.09
N LEU A 433 17.30 16.18 1.64
CA LEU A 433 16.48 16.64 0.52
C LEU A 433 15.16 17.19 1.03
N SER A 434 14.68 18.22 0.38
CA SER A 434 13.34 18.76 0.61
C SER A 434 12.72 19.22 -0.71
N GLY A 435 11.40 19.16 -0.78
CA GLY A 435 10.71 19.56 -2.00
C GLY A 435 9.21 19.64 -1.82
N VAL A 436 8.53 19.82 -2.95
CA VAL A 436 7.08 19.91 -3.06
C VAL A 436 6.58 18.72 -3.86
N GLY A 437 5.60 17.97 -3.31
CA GLY A 437 5.12 16.73 -3.92
C GLY A 437 6.04 15.54 -3.64
N TYR A 438 5.52 14.33 -3.86
CA TYR A 438 6.20 13.07 -3.54
C TYR A 438 6.09 12.01 -4.66
N ASP A 439 5.50 12.37 -5.79
CA ASP A 439 5.46 11.54 -6.98
C ASP A 439 6.81 11.58 -7.74
N ASP A 440 6.95 10.71 -8.72
CA ASP A 440 8.18 10.61 -9.54
C ASP A 440 8.54 11.93 -10.23
N TYR A 441 7.54 12.66 -10.72
CA TYR A 441 7.74 13.96 -11.32
C TYR A 441 8.27 14.99 -10.29
N ALA A 442 7.65 15.03 -9.11
CA ALA A 442 8.04 15.96 -8.05
C ALA A 442 9.47 15.70 -7.56
N VAL A 443 9.82 14.44 -7.33
CA VAL A 443 11.19 14.06 -6.92
C VAL A 443 12.22 14.49 -7.94
N LYS A 444 11.95 14.29 -9.23
CA LYS A 444 12.85 14.65 -10.31
C LYS A 444 12.95 16.17 -10.56
N ASN A 445 11.87 16.94 -10.31
CA ASN A 445 11.76 18.31 -10.77
C ASN A 445 11.59 19.37 -9.68
N GLN A 446 11.22 18.98 -8.44
CA GLN A 446 10.84 19.95 -7.40
C GLN A 446 11.67 19.83 -6.11
N TRP A 447 12.52 18.81 -6.03
CA TRP A 447 13.32 18.58 -4.83
C TRP A 447 14.66 19.29 -4.89
N GLN A 448 15.19 19.63 -3.71
CA GLN A 448 16.47 20.33 -3.55
C GLN A 448 17.17 19.89 -2.26
N GLY A 449 18.49 20.02 -2.26
CA GLY A 449 19.31 19.77 -1.08
C GLY A 449 20.68 19.17 -1.41
N PRO A 450 21.57 19.09 -0.41
CA PRO A 450 22.89 18.49 -0.56
C PRO A 450 22.79 16.98 -0.72
N VAL A 451 23.65 16.43 -1.59
CA VAL A 451 23.83 14.99 -1.82
C VAL A 451 25.31 14.68 -1.84
N SER A 452 25.69 13.61 -1.18
CA SER A 452 27.03 13.04 -1.22
C SER A 452 26.93 11.59 -1.65
N PHE A 453 27.74 11.22 -2.63
CA PHE A 453 27.76 9.89 -3.23
C PHE A 453 29.19 9.35 -3.18
N GLU A 454 29.33 8.11 -2.80
CA GLU A 454 30.59 7.37 -2.79
C GLU A 454 30.40 6.02 -3.48
N LEU A 455 31.37 5.65 -4.29
CA LEU A 455 31.40 4.37 -4.98
C LEU A 455 32.79 3.77 -4.86
N ARG A 456 32.88 2.56 -4.33
CA ARG A 456 34.13 1.80 -4.12
C ARG A 456 34.20 0.62 -5.07
N ASN A 457 35.45 0.25 -5.40
CA ASN A 457 35.74 -0.90 -6.28
C ASN A 457 34.91 -0.87 -7.55
N ALA A 458 34.87 0.28 -8.18
CA ALA A 458 33.97 0.57 -9.29
C ALA A 458 34.55 0.20 -10.64
N LYS A 459 33.65 -0.18 -11.55
CA LYS A 459 33.91 -0.23 -12.99
C LYS A 459 32.94 0.67 -13.72
N LEU A 460 33.47 1.67 -14.42
CA LEU A 460 32.72 2.56 -15.30
C LEU A 460 32.69 1.94 -16.69
N HIS A 461 31.63 1.22 -17.02
CA HIS A 461 31.48 0.52 -18.29
C HIS A 461 31.18 1.47 -19.44
N GLY A 462 31.79 1.22 -20.60
CA GLY A 462 31.65 2.06 -21.81
C GLY A 462 32.60 3.26 -21.86
N LEU A 463 33.49 3.43 -20.88
CA LEU A 463 34.50 4.49 -20.84
C LEU A 463 35.85 3.92 -20.37
N ASN A 464 36.82 3.83 -21.26
CA ASN A 464 38.20 3.45 -20.90
C ASN A 464 39.11 4.70 -21.01
N ILE A 465 39.25 5.44 -19.88
CA ILE A 465 40.00 6.70 -19.81
C ILE A 465 41.49 6.49 -20.18
N PRO A 466 42.19 5.45 -19.67
CA PRO A 466 43.56 5.18 -20.09
C PRO A 466 43.69 5.02 -21.61
N GLN A 467 42.79 4.29 -22.25
CA GLN A 467 42.79 4.06 -23.67
C GLN A 467 42.51 5.35 -24.47
N LEU A 468 41.56 6.20 -24.01
CA LEU A 468 41.28 7.49 -24.62
C LEU A 468 42.51 8.41 -24.59
N ILE A 469 43.24 8.43 -23.47
CA ILE A 469 44.48 9.17 -23.32
C ILE A 469 45.52 8.64 -24.31
N GLN A 470 45.71 7.30 -24.38
CA GLN A 470 46.65 6.70 -25.31
C GLN A 470 46.31 7.05 -26.77
N GLN A 471 45.06 6.91 -27.18
CA GLN A 471 44.61 7.27 -28.54
C GLN A 471 44.85 8.74 -28.87
N SER A 472 44.64 9.63 -27.91
CA SER A 472 44.86 11.06 -28.11
C SER A 472 46.35 11.40 -28.18
N VAL A 473 47.20 10.74 -27.38
CA VAL A 473 48.64 10.89 -27.39
C VAL A 473 49.25 10.29 -28.68
N SER A 474 48.74 9.13 -29.14
CA SER A 474 49.25 8.47 -30.35
C SER A 474 49.01 9.27 -31.65
N ARG A 475 48.07 10.20 -31.66
CA ARG A 475 47.90 11.17 -32.77
C ARG A 475 49.06 12.15 -32.88
N VAL A 476 49.79 12.38 -31.79
CA VAL A 476 50.96 13.26 -31.73
C VAL A 476 52.24 12.45 -31.78
N THR A 477 52.28 11.28 -31.16
CA THR A 477 53.47 10.40 -31.09
C THR A 477 53.09 8.98 -30.76
N ASN A 478 53.65 7.98 -31.48
CA ASN A 478 53.41 6.56 -31.22
C ASN A 478 54.35 5.96 -30.13
N LYS A 479 54.88 6.81 -29.25
CA LYS A 479 55.94 6.40 -28.31
C LYS A 479 55.46 6.06 -26.92
N ILE A 480 54.12 6.01 -26.66
CA ILE A 480 53.52 5.70 -25.38
C ILE A 480 52.43 4.65 -25.53
N ASN A 481 52.43 3.68 -24.65
CA ASN A 481 51.40 2.65 -24.53
C ASN A 481 50.71 2.71 -23.16
N ALA A 482 49.37 2.72 -23.18
CA ALA A 482 48.59 2.57 -21.97
C ALA A 482 48.75 1.16 -21.38
N PRO A 483 48.52 1.00 -20.09
CA PRO A 483 48.40 -0.34 -19.49
C PRO A 483 47.38 -1.19 -20.25
N VAL A 484 47.71 -2.45 -20.48
CA VAL A 484 46.85 -3.40 -21.21
C VAL A 484 45.59 -3.65 -20.36
N ASN A 485 44.53 -2.96 -20.72
CA ASN A 485 43.17 -3.24 -20.21
C ASN A 485 42.35 -3.65 -21.42
N THR A 486 41.99 -4.91 -21.52
CA THR A 486 41.21 -5.48 -22.62
C THR A 486 39.70 -5.15 -22.53
N GLY A 487 39.27 -4.55 -21.40
CA GLY A 487 37.86 -4.21 -21.17
C GLY A 487 37.52 -2.78 -21.59
N ASN A 488 36.30 -2.56 -22.06
CA ASN A 488 35.76 -1.23 -22.30
C ASN A 488 35.21 -0.61 -20.99
N TYR A 489 36.10 -0.45 -20.00
CA TYR A 489 35.75 0.13 -18.68
C TYR A 489 36.95 0.82 -18.05
N THR A 490 36.67 1.75 -17.14
CA THR A 490 37.68 2.32 -16.24
C THR A 490 37.48 1.76 -14.84
N GLU A 491 38.52 1.16 -14.26
CA GLU A 491 38.54 0.74 -12.86
C GLU A 491 38.83 1.92 -11.95
N VAL A 492 38.07 2.03 -10.86
CA VAL A 492 38.20 3.10 -9.87
C VAL A 492 38.08 2.47 -8.47
N GLU A 493 39.11 2.66 -7.65
CA GLU A 493 39.13 2.17 -6.26
C GLU A 493 38.12 2.94 -5.39
N LEU A 494 38.11 4.27 -5.57
CA LEU A 494 37.23 5.18 -4.84
C LEU A 494 36.78 6.30 -5.77
N PHE A 495 35.47 6.50 -5.87
CA PHE A 495 34.85 7.61 -6.57
C PHE A 495 33.90 8.35 -5.60
N THR A 496 34.12 9.63 -5.41
CA THR A 496 33.31 10.47 -4.54
C THR A 496 32.75 11.68 -5.28
N VAL A 497 31.51 12.00 -5.02
CA VAL A 497 30.82 13.17 -5.58
C VAL A 497 30.12 13.91 -4.44
N LYS A 498 30.30 15.23 -4.40
CA LYS A 498 29.50 16.13 -3.57
C LYS A 498 28.80 17.12 -4.45
N GLY A 499 27.52 17.33 -4.22
CA GLY A 499 26.74 18.25 -5.02
C GLY A 499 25.51 18.76 -4.31
N TYR A 500 24.83 19.65 -4.96
CA TYR A 500 23.58 20.22 -4.52
C TYR A 500 22.53 20.04 -5.61
N LEU A 501 21.47 19.32 -5.30
CA LEU A 501 20.30 19.19 -6.16
C LEU A 501 19.45 20.45 -6.04
N ASN A 502 19.03 21.02 -7.15
CA ASN A 502 18.10 22.14 -7.17
C ASN A 502 17.10 21.95 -8.33
N LYS A 503 15.91 21.47 -8.00
CA LYS A 503 14.79 21.29 -8.95
C LYS A 503 15.22 20.55 -10.22
N GLY A 504 15.80 19.36 -10.02
CA GLY A 504 16.27 18.51 -11.12
C GLY A 504 17.66 18.82 -11.67
N ASN A 505 18.24 19.95 -11.29
CA ASN A 505 19.61 20.30 -11.67
C ASN A 505 20.56 20.00 -10.50
N MET A 506 21.47 19.06 -10.69
CA MET A 506 22.52 18.73 -9.73
C MET A 506 23.78 19.51 -10.08
N SER A 507 24.17 20.44 -9.22
CA SER A 507 25.48 21.12 -9.31
C SER A 507 26.50 20.30 -8.53
N ILE A 508 27.50 19.78 -9.23
CA ILE A 508 28.58 18.98 -8.65
C ILE A 508 29.72 19.94 -8.29
N SER A 509 29.92 20.13 -6.97
CA SER A 509 31.00 21.01 -6.47
C SER A 509 32.33 20.27 -6.37
N SER A 510 32.32 18.97 -6.21
CA SER A 510 33.53 18.15 -6.11
C SER A 510 33.24 16.75 -6.64
N MET A 511 34.07 16.29 -7.53
CA MET A 511 34.12 14.92 -8.05
C MET A 511 35.58 14.46 -7.98
N ASN A 512 35.82 13.33 -7.30
CA ASN A 512 37.14 12.75 -7.21
C ASN A 512 37.06 11.26 -7.49
N ALA A 513 37.93 10.77 -8.35
CA ALA A 513 38.10 9.35 -8.63
C ALA A 513 39.57 8.98 -8.50
N LYS A 514 39.84 7.91 -7.75
CA LYS A 514 41.17 7.40 -7.50
C LYS A 514 41.28 5.97 -8.01
N SER A 515 42.31 5.71 -8.82
CA SER A 515 42.71 4.37 -9.20
C SER A 515 44.21 4.23 -9.15
N SER A 516 44.72 3.00 -9.35
CA SER A 516 46.16 2.74 -9.47
C SER A 516 46.80 3.41 -10.69
N LEU A 517 46.03 3.74 -11.73
CA LEU A 517 46.51 4.26 -13.01
C LEU A 517 46.24 5.75 -13.20
N VAL A 518 45.13 6.25 -12.68
CA VAL A 518 44.69 7.64 -12.89
C VAL A 518 44.07 8.21 -11.61
N ASN A 519 44.25 9.48 -11.40
CA ASN A 519 43.51 10.25 -10.42
C ASN A 519 42.72 11.34 -11.18
N ILE A 520 41.44 11.44 -10.85
CA ILE A 520 40.52 12.34 -11.56
C ILE A 520 39.89 13.25 -10.52
N ASN A 521 39.89 14.53 -10.79
CA ASN A 521 39.13 15.51 -10.02
C ASN A 521 38.31 16.38 -10.99
N GLY A 522 37.21 16.94 -10.50
CA GLY A 522 36.39 17.75 -11.38
C GLY A 522 35.14 18.31 -10.73
N GLN A 523 34.39 18.98 -11.55
CA GLN A 523 33.13 19.63 -11.22
C GLN A 523 32.21 19.69 -12.45
N GLY A 524 30.93 19.99 -12.26
CA GLY A 524 30.01 20.08 -13.38
C GLY A 524 28.55 20.08 -12.97
N HIS A 525 27.73 19.72 -13.93
CA HIS A 525 26.28 19.73 -13.77
C HIS A 525 25.65 18.45 -14.36
N VAL A 526 24.59 17.99 -13.72
CA VAL A 526 23.72 16.92 -14.22
C VAL A 526 22.29 17.43 -14.21
N ASN A 527 21.60 17.34 -15.34
CA ASN A 527 20.18 17.62 -15.43
C ASN A 527 19.41 16.29 -15.44
N ILE A 528 18.75 15.98 -14.34
CA ILE A 528 18.05 14.70 -14.13
C ILE A 528 16.83 14.57 -15.05
N PRO A 529 15.96 15.59 -15.21
CA PRO A 529 14.81 15.52 -16.11
C PRO A 529 15.17 15.29 -17.58
N ASN A 530 16.24 15.93 -18.04
CA ASN A 530 16.69 15.85 -19.44
C ASN A 530 17.71 14.74 -19.67
N GLU A 531 18.09 14.01 -18.62
CA GLU A 531 19.08 12.93 -18.68
C GLU A 531 20.42 13.37 -19.28
N THR A 532 20.87 14.58 -18.95
CA THR A 532 22.12 15.15 -19.50
C THR A 532 23.16 15.42 -18.41
N ILE A 533 24.41 15.30 -18.81
CA ILE A 533 25.57 15.58 -17.97
C ILE A 533 26.51 16.56 -18.73
N ASP A 534 27.17 17.43 -18.00
CA ASP A 534 28.28 18.25 -18.47
C ASP A 534 29.27 18.43 -17.32
N VAL A 535 30.37 17.70 -17.37
CA VAL A 535 31.40 17.69 -16.33
C VAL A 535 32.77 17.94 -16.94
N ASN A 536 33.55 18.78 -16.27
CA ASN A 536 34.92 19.09 -16.62
C ASN A 536 35.83 18.41 -15.59
N LEU A 537 36.68 17.54 -16.06
CA LEU A 537 37.55 16.69 -15.27
C LEU A 537 39.02 17.02 -15.55
N GLY A 538 39.84 17.02 -14.52
CA GLY A 538 41.30 16.97 -14.61
C GLY A 538 41.77 15.56 -14.35
N VAL A 539 42.46 14.97 -15.31
CA VAL A 539 43.00 13.61 -15.23
C VAL A 539 44.50 13.64 -15.05
N ASN A 540 45.00 13.12 -13.93
CA ASN A 540 46.41 12.91 -13.70
C ASN A 540 46.74 11.43 -13.85
N ILE A 541 47.74 11.11 -14.64
CA ILE A 541 48.19 9.73 -14.83
C ILE A 541 49.31 9.37 -13.85
N PHE A 542 49.31 8.12 -13.38
CA PHE A 542 50.33 7.58 -12.48
C PHE A 542 51.12 6.44 -13.15
N GLY A 543 51.37 5.34 -12.48
CA GLY A 543 52.14 4.21 -12.95
C GLY A 543 51.46 3.38 -14.06
N GLY A 544 52.19 2.38 -14.54
CA GLY A 544 51.67 1.38 -15.50
C GLY A 544 51.77 1.78 -16.98
N TRP A 545 52.16 2.99 -17.30
CA TRP A 545 52.38 3.47 -18.68
C TRP A 545 53.76 3.06 -19.18
N ALA A 546 53.83 2.53 -20.41
CA ALA A 546 55.06 2.09 -21.04
C ALA A 546 55.41 2.99 -22.25
N GLY A 547 56.70 3.07 -22.65
CA GLY A 547 57.16 3.81 -23.80
C GLY A 547 58.28 4.78 -23.48
N ASP A 548 58.37 5.94 -24.21
CA ASP A 548 59.39 6.97 -23.98
C ASP A 548 59.29 7.51 -22.55
N SER A 549 60.32 7.26 -21.75
CA SER A 549 60.35 7.63 -20.34
C SER A 549 60.20 9.12 -20.05
N ARG A 550 60.67 9.97 -20.93
CA ARG A 550 60.53 11.44 -20.81
C ARG A 550 59.09 11.89 -21.03
N LEU A 551 58.45 11.35 -22.08
CA LEU A 551 57.06 11.67 -22.39
C LEU A 551 56.11 11.13 -21.30
N VAL A 552 56.38 9.94 -20.75
CA VAL A 552 55.61 9.41 -19.63
C VAL A 552 55.73 10.28 -18.39
N GLN A 553 56.96 10.70 -18.04
CA GLN A 553 57.22 11.63 -16.91
C GLN A 553 56.53 13.00 -17.12
N GLN A 554 56.53 13.52 -18.34
CA GLN A 554 55.85 14.75 -18.66
C GLN A 554 54.34 14.63 -18.47
N LEU A 555 53.75 13.59 -19.02
CA LEU A 555 52.31 13.34 -18.86
C LEU A 555 51.91 13.10 -17.39
N GLN A 556 52.75 12.44 -16.60
CA GLN A 556 52.53 12.26 -15.15
C GLN A 556 52.58 13.60 -14.38
N GLY A 557 53.35 14.59 -14.85
CA GLY A 557 53.41 15.92 -14.25
C GLY A 557 52.30 16.88 -14.67
N MET A 558 51.42 16.44 -15.60
CA MET A 558 50.38 17.30 -16.18
C MET A 558 48.98 16.86 -15.79
N THR A 559 48.07 17.83 -15.66
CA THR A 559 46.65 17.56 -15.56
C THR A 559 46.00 17.64 -16.96
N ILE A 560 45.48 16.51 -17.43
CA ILE A 560 44.86 16.37 -18.75
C ILE A 560 43.38 16.74 -18.64
N PRO A 561 42.89 17.78 -19.31
CA PRO A 561 41.49 18.17 -19.29
C PRO A 561 40.65 17.18 -20.10
N LEU A 562 39.61 16.65 -19.46
CA LEU A 562 38.62 15.78 -20.06
C LEU A 562 37.24 16.37 -19.80
N ARG A 563 36.48 16.68 -20.83
CA ARG A 563 35.06 17.02 -20.70
C ARG A 563 34.21 15.86 -21.10
N ILE A 564 33.23 15.49 -20.26
CA ILE A 564 32.22 14.49 -20.56
C ILE A 564 30.87 15.20 -20.58
N TYR A 565 30.15 15.09 -21.70
CA TYR A 565 28.91 15.83 -21.90
C TYR A 565 27.91 15.04 -22.75
N GLY A 566 26.65 15.52 -22.78
CA GLY A 566 25.57 14.95 -23.59
C GLY A 566 24.57 14.13 -22.77
N ASN A 567 23.75 13.35 -23.46
CA ASN A 567 22.80 12.45 -22.79
C ASN A 567 23.53 11.25 -22.17
N TRP A 568 23.19 10.85 -20.95
CA TRP A 568 23.88 9.75 -20.25
C TRP A 568 23.72 8.37 -20.91
N HIS A 569 22.79 8.22 -21.86
CA HIS A 569 22.70 7.02 -22.70
C HIS A 569 23.68 7.05 -23.87
N SER A 570 24.14 8.25 -24.29
CA SER A 570 25.06 8.47 -25.42
C SER A 570 26.07 9.57 -25.09
N LEU A 571 27.00 9.29 -24.16
CA LEU A 571 28.00 10.23 -23.69
C LEU A 571 29.00 10.59 -24.80
N GLN A 572 29.39 11.86 -24.83
CA GLN A 572 30.44 12.42 -25.67
C GLN A 572 31.60 12.87 -24.78
N TYR A 573 32.82 12.73 -25.28
CA TYR A 573 34.03 13.15 -24.57
C TYR A 573 34.92 14.00 -25.44
N GLN A 574 35.48 15.04 -24.86
CA GLN A 574 36.47 15.88 -25.46
C GLN A 574 37.72 15.83 -24.59
N LEU A 575 38.85 15.43 -25.19
CA LEU A 575 40.16 15.31 -24.56
C LEU A 575 41.20 16.04 -25.37
N ASP A 576 41.73 17.16 -24.83
CA ASP A 576 42.66 18.06 -25.54
C ASP A 576 44.14 17.82 -25.17
N VAL A 577 44.61 16.56 -25.30
CA VAL A 577 46.00 16.18 -25.02
C VAL A 577 46.98 16.79 -26.03
N GLU A 578 46.55 16.87 -27.29
CA GLU A 578 47.40 17.40 -28.38
C GLU A 578 47.79 18.84 -28.11
N LYS A 579 46.85 19.70 -27.75
CA LYS A 579 47.11 21.11 -27.47
C LYS A 579 48.06 21.31 -26.28
N LEU A 580 47.89 20.46 -25.24
CA LEU A 580 48.79 20.50 -24.08
C LEU A 580 50.21 20.09 -24.42
N LEU A 581 50.39 18.96 -25.12
CA LEU A 581 51.72 18.49 -25.51
C LEU A 581 52.44 19.47 -26.41
N ARG A 582 51.75 20.08 -27.40
CA ARG A 582 52.30 21.09 -28.26
C ARG A 582 52.74 22.34 -27.50
N ASN A 583 51.91 22.82 -26.58
CA ASN A 583 52.23 23.98 -25.75
C ASN A 583 53.43 23.70 -24.83
N GLU A 584 53.50 22.53 -24.21
CA GLU A 584 54.60 22.16 -23.33
C GLU A 584 55.91 22.00 -24.09
N LEU A 585 55.90 21.29 -25.22
CA LEU A 585 57.06 21.16 -26.09
C LEU A 585 57.59 22.55 -26.57
N ARG A 586 56.65 23.47 -26.89
CA ARG A 586 57.00 24.84 -27.27
C ARG A 586 57.61 25.59 -26.08
N THR A 587 57.08 25.43 -24.89
CA THR A 587 57.62 26.07 -23.67
C THR A 587 59.01 25.57 -23.32
N GLN A 588 59.21 24.23 -23.39
CA GLN A 588 60.52 23.63 -23.18
C GLN A 588 61.55 24.05 -24.24
N ALA A 589 61.12 24.08 -25.51
CA ALA A 589 61.98 24.59 -26.57
C ALA A 589 62.41 26.04 -26.30
N LYS A 590 61.46 26.90 -25.89
CA LYS A 590 61.77 28.28 -25.48
C LYS A 590 62.70 28.36 -24.27
N GLN A 591 62.50 27.53 -23.27
CA GLN A 591 63.38 27.45 -22.10
C GLN A 591 64.77 26.92 -22.44
N ALA A 592 64.89 25.85 -23.24
CA ALA A 592 66.13 25.31 -23.71
C ALA A 592 66.94 26.33 -24.53
N ILE A 593 66.26 27.04 -25.42
CA ILE A 593 66.87 28.15 -26.22
C ILE A 593 67.24 29.27 -25.27
N GLY A 594 66.40 29.68 -24.33
CA GLY A 594 66.69 30.72 -23.33
C GLY A 594 67.89 30.40 -22.46
N ASN A 595 68.00 29.11 -22.00
CA ASN A 595 69.18 28.65 -21.23
C ASN A 595 70.44 28.54 -22.08
N PHE A 596 70.34 28.21 -23.37
CA PHE A 596 71.45 28.22 -24.31
C PHE A 596 71.97 29.62 -24.55
N LEU A 597 71.08 30.61 -24.66
CA LEU A 597 71.38 32.00 -24.87
C LEU A 597 71.94 32.71 -23.61
N LYS A 598 71.68 32.23 -22.44
CA LYS A 598 72.26 32.74 -21.18
C LYS A 598 73.72 32.35 -20.93
N LYS A 599 74.25 31.33 -21.65
CA LYS A 599 75.69 31.12 -21.75
C LYS A 599 76.26 32.22 -22.61
N GLU A 600 77.15 33.06 -22.07
CA GLU A 600 77.63 34.33 -22.54
C GLU A 600 78.22 34.41 -23.98
N GLU A 601 78.23 33.34 -24.75
CA GLU A 601 78.91 33.28 -26.06
C GLU A 601 77.99 33.51 -27.30
N ASN A 602 76.68 33.76 -27.15
CA ASN A 602 75.80 33.84 -28.32
C ASN A 602 74.89 35.08 -28.36
N LYS A 603 75.46 36.23 -28.40
CA LYS A 603 74.71 37.51 -28.49
C LYS A 603 73.91 37.71 -29.78
N GLY A 604 74.20 37.00 -30.89
CA GLY A 604 73.50 37.15 -32.17
C GLY A 604 72.17 36.41 -32.33
N LEU A 605 71.80 35.50 -31.39
CA LEU A 605 70.58 34.75 -31.48
C LEU A 605 69.36 35.35 -30.73
N ASN A 606 69.61 36.43 -29.95
CA ASN A 606 68.55 37.13 -29.20
C ASN A 606 67.60 37.91 -30.15
N GLU A 607 68.07 38.36 -31.30
CA GLU A 607 67.25 39.05 -32.28
C GLU A 607 66.27 38.11 -33.02
N LEU A 608 66.67 36.87 -33.22
CA LEU A 608 65.81 35.84 -33.86
C LEU A 608 64.68 35.36 -32.98
N LEU A 609 64.81 35.36 -31.65
CA LEU A 609 63.80 34.95 -30.69
C LEU A 609 62.69 35.98 -30.47
N ASN A 610 62.95 37.22 -30.68
CA ASN A 610 61.92 38.28 -30.60
C ASN A 610 61.07 38.34 -31.88
N ALA A 611 61.44 37.62 -32.93
CA ALA A 611 60.72 37.54 -34.20
C ALA A 611 59.86 36.27 -34.34
N LEU A 612 59.94 35.26 -33.37
CA LEU A 612 59.11 34.08 -33.23
C LEU A 612 58.11 34.23 -32.07
#